data_993beea5f1333e185d7dadf94b715ba6
#
_entry.id   993beea5f1333e185d7dadf94b715ba6
#
_cell.length_a   1.000
_cell.length_b   1.000
_cell.length_c   1.000
_cell.angle_alpha   90.00
_cell.angle_beta   90.00
_cell.angle_gamma   90.00
#
_symmetry.space_group_name_H-M   'P 1'
#
loop_
_entity.id
_entity.type
_entity.pdbx_description
1 polymer ?
#
loop_
_entity_poly.entity_id
_entity_poly.type
_entity_poly.pdbx_seq_one_letter_code
_entity_poly.pdbx_strand_id
1 'polypeptide(L)'
;QRQMCIRDSDNIGLEWSGLSYQEKQAGGQTGMVMALVFLFVFLFLAAQYESWTVPIAVLLSLPVAALGAYLGVWVCGLENDVYFQIGLVMLVGLAAKNAILIVEFAKVQVDKGEDLIQSAIYAARLRFRPILMTSLAFVLGMLPMVLASGPGSASRQAIGTGVFFGMIFAIVFGIILVPFFFVMVYKTKSKILKHKK
;
A
#
# COMPACT_ATOMS: atom_id res chain seq x y z
N GLN A 1 27.25 -11.46 -18.85
CA GLN A 1 28.33 -11.78 -19.82
C GLN A 1 28.95 -10.54 -20.47
N ARG A 2 28.18 -9.50 -20.84
CA ARG A 2 28.75 -8.25 -21.43
C ARG A 2 29.62 -7.46 -20.44
N GLN A 3 29.34 -7.50 -19.15
CA GLN A 3 30.15 -6.82 -18.14
C GLN A 3 31.54 -7.45 -17.95
N MET A 4 31.68 -8.74 -18.22
CA MET A 4 32.93 -9.47 -18.05
C MET A 4 33.98 -9.08 -19.13
N CYS A 5 33.54 -8.77 -20.35
CA CYS A 5 34.43 -8.38 -21.45
C CYS A 5 34.95 -6.93 -21.38
N ILE A 6 34.24 -6.05 -20.64
CA ILE A 6 34.60 -4.61 -20.54
C ILE A 6 35.54 -4.36 -19.37
N ARG A 7 35.62 -5.27 -18.39
CA ARG A 7 36.43 -5.11 -17.19
C ARG A 7 37.92 -5.42 -17.39
N ASP A 8 38.29 -5.96 -18.55
CA ASP A 8 39.65 -6.41 -18.85
C ASP A 8 40.55 -5.31 -19.51
N SER A 9 40.06 -4.10 -19.72
CA SER A 9 40.86 -3.02 -20.23
C SER A 9 40.99 -1.88 -19.22
N ASP A 10 42.19 -1.61 -18.77
CA ASP A 10 42.55 -0.63 -17.72
C ASP A 10 42.17 0.83 -18.02
N ASN A 11 41.60 1.13 -19.18
CA ASN A 11 41.28 2.49 -19.63
C ASN A 11 39.83 2.73 -20.08
N ILE A 12 38.89 1.78 -19.86
CA ILE A 12 37.47 1.96 -20.25
C ILE A 12 36.61 2.00 -19.03
N GLY A 13 36.04 3.16 -18.70
CA GLY A 13 35.03 3.34 -17.68
C GLY A 13 33.66 2.87 -18.17
N LEU A 14 32.91 2.17 -17.31
CA LEU A 14 31.54 1.74 -17.57
C LEU A 14 30.58 2.85 -17.17
N GLU A 15 29.96 3.49 -18.15
CA GLU A 15 28.85 4.41 -17.91
C GLU A 15 27.50 3.73 -18.18
N TRP A 16 26.62 3.82 -17.20
CA TRP A 16 25.24 3.39 -17.34
C TRP A 16 24.45 4.43 -18.10
N SER A 17 23.73 4.06 -19.13
CA SER A 17 22.88 4.97 -19.90
C SER A 17 21.41 4.56 -19.87
N GLY A 18 20.52 5.52 -20.07
CA GLY A 18 19.09 5.28 -20.17
C GLY A 18 18.45 4.79 -18.88
N LEU A 19 17.59 3.77 -18.98
CA LEU A 19 16.81 3.21 -17.87
C LEU A 19 17.68 2.64 -16.75
N SER A 20 18.78 1.96 -17.09
CA SER A 20 19.70 1.37 -16.11
C SER A 20 20.41 2.43 -15.25
N TYR A 21 20.68 3.60 -15.80
CA TYR A 21 21.21 4.73 -15.03
C TYR A 21 20.18 5.27 -14.05
N GLN A 22 18.93 5.45 -14.50
CA GLN A 22 17.83 5.89 -13.65
C GLN A 22 17.55 4.91 -12.53
N GLU A 23 17.57 3.62 -12.82
CA GLU A 23 17.34 2.55 -11.84
C GLU A 23 18.43 2.55 -10.74
N LYS A 24 19.69 2.67 -11.12
CA LYS A 24 20.81 2.78 -10.17
C LYS A 24 20.72 4.04 -9.31
N GLN A 25 20.31 5.16 -9.90
CA GLN A 25 20.14 6.43 -9.18
C GLN A 25 18.92 6.40 -8.25
N ALA A 26 17.81 5.81 -8.68
CA ALA A 26 16.59 5.70 -7.90
C ALA A 26 16.69 4.66 -6.78
N GLY A 27 17.46 3.59 -6.96
CA GLY A 27 17.60 2.50 -5.98
C GLY A 27 18.06 2.95 -4.58
N GLY A 28 18.84 4.04 -4.50
CA GLY A 28 19.27 4.62 -3.22
C GLY A 28 18.22 5.53 -2.55
N GLN A 29 17.23 6.01 -3.29
CA GLN A 29 16.24 6.99 -2.80
C GLN A 29 14.89 6.39 -2.43
N THR A 30 14.63 5.14 -2.81
CA THR A 30 13.34 4.47 -2.60
C THR A 30 12.88 4.48 -1.16
N GLY A 31 13.78 4.20 -0.21
CA GLY A 31 13.44 4.19 1.21
C GLY A 31 13.01 5.58 1.71
N MET A 32 13.68 6.63 1.26
CA MET A 32 13.35 8.01 1.61
C MET A 32 11.99 8.41 1.02
N VAL A 33 11.72 8.07 -0.24
CA VAL A 33 10.45 8.37 -0.91
C VAL A 33 9.30 7.65 -0.20
N MET A 34 9.45 6.37 0.13
CA MET A 34 8.43 5.62 0.86
C MET A 34 8.18 6.17 2.26
N ALA A 35 9.23 6.55 3.00
CA ALA A 35 9.08 7.19 4.30
C ALA A 35 8.31 8.51 4.20
N LEU A 36 8.61 9.31 3.16
CA LEU A 36 7.94 10.57 2.87
C LEU A 36 6.45 10.35 2.53
N VAL A 37 6.13 9.34 1.71
CA VAL A 37 4.75 8.95 1.38
C VAL A 37 3.99 8.58 2.65
N PHE A 38 4.53 7.73 3.52
CA PHE A 38 3.89 7.37 4.78
C PHE A 38 3.70 8.58 5.71
N LEU A 39 4.70 9.48 5.79
CA LEU A 39 4.61 10.69 6.57
C LEU A 39 3.49 11.61 6.07
N PHE A 40 3.41 11.86 4.76
CA PHE A 40 2.35 12.72 4.19
C PHE A 40 0.97 12.10 4.34
N VAL A 41 0.83 10.78 4.12
CA VAL A 41 -0.45 10.07 4.34
C VAL A 41 -0.85 10.19 5.80
N PHE A 42 0.08 10.01 6.74
CA PHE A 42 -0.20 10.18 8.18
C PHE A 42 -0.64 11.60 8.53
N LEU A 43 0.09 12.61 8.08
CA LEU A 43 -0.23 14.02 8.35
C LEU A 43 -1.58 14.42 7.75
N PHE A 44 -1.85 14.00 6.52
CA PHE A 44 -3.12 14.26 5.86
C PHE A 44 -4.29 13.63 6.62
N LEU A 45 -4.15 12.38 7.03
CA LEU A 45 -5.17 11.70 7.82
C LEU A 45 -5.34 12.31 9.22
N ALA A 46 -4.24 12.73 9.86
CA ALA A 46 -4.30 13.39 11.16
C ALA A 46 -5.04 14.73 11.07
N ALA A 47 -4.79 15.50 10.03
CA ALA A 47 -5.50 16.75 9.76
C ALA A 47 -6.99 16.52 9.45
N GLN A 48 -7.31 15.50 8.65
CA GLN A 48 -8.68 15.17 8.26
C GLN A 48 -9.56 14.73 9.44
N TYR A 49 -8.99 13.96 10.38
CA TYR A 49 -9.78 13.35 11.47
C TYR A 49 -9.63 14.04 12.82
N GLU A 50 -8.83 15.10 12.91
CA GLU A 50 -8.52 15.80 14.17
C GLU A 50 -8.16 14.82 15.31
N SER A 51 -7.56 13.70 14.97
CA SER A 51 -7.26 12.60 15.88
C SER A 51 -5.98 11.88 15.46
N TRP A 52 -5.08 11.65 16.38
CA TRP A 52 -3.85 10.89 16.16
C TRP A 52 -4.07 9.37 16.12
N THR A 53 -5.22 8.91 16.63
CA THR A 53 -5.52 7.48 16.80
C THR A 53 -5.99 6.83 15.49
N VAL A 54 -6.83 7.53 14.74
CA VAL A 54 -7.43 7.03 13.49
C VAL A 54 -6.37 6.77 12.41
N PRO A 55 -5.43 7.69 12.16
CA PRO A 55 -4.37 7.47 11.17
C PRO A 55 -3.51 6.25 11.44
N ILE A 56 -3.21 5.96 12.72
CA ILE A 56 -2.41 4.80 13.09
C ILE A 56 -3.11 3.49 12.70
N ALA A 57 -4.42 3.37 12.92
CA ALA A 57 -5.18 2.19 12.54
C ALA A 57 -5.17 1.95 11.01
N VAL A 58 -5.26 3.02 10.23
CA VAL A 58 -5.17 2.96 8.75
C VAL A 58 -3.76 2.55 8.32
N LEU A 59 -2.72 3.20 8.85
CA LEU A 59 -1.34 2.91 8.48
C LEU A 59 -0.91 1.47 8.79
N LEU A 60 -1.42 0.88 9.89
CA LEU A 60 -1.13 -0.52 10.24
C LEU A 60 -1.68 -1.52 9.23
N SER A 61 -2.67 -1.13 8.42
CA SER A 61 -3.22 -2.00 7.37
C SER A 61 -2.42 -1.97 6.06
N LEU A 62 -1.64 -0.91 5.81
CA LEU A 62 -0.92 -0.72 4.54
C LEU A 62 0.20 -1.76 4.27
N PRO A 63 0.98 -2.19 5.28
CA PRO A 63 2.00 -3.22 5.07
C PRO A 63 1.45 -4.53 4.49
N VAL A 64 0.20 -4.87 4.77
CA VAL A 64 -0.44 -6.08 4.24
C VAL A 64 -0.65 -5.98 2.73
N ALA A 65 -1.06 -4.82 2.24
CA ALA A 65 -1.17 -4.57 0.81
C ALA A 65 0.21 -4.63 0.12
N ALA A 66 1.23 -4.04 0.76
CA ALA A 66 2.60 -4.10 0.26
C ALA A 66 3.13 -5.55 0.22
N LEU A 67 2.89 -6.35 1.26
CA LEU A 67 3.22 -7.78 1.25
C LEU A 67 2.58 -8.52 0.07
N GLY A 68 1.30 -8.24 -0.21
CA GLY A 68 0.62 -8.82 -1.37
C GLY A 68 1.28 -8.43 -2.69
N ALA A 69 1.70 -7.18 -2.84
CA ALA A 69 2.41 -6.72 -4.04
C ALA A 69 3.77 -7.41 -4.21
N TYR A 70 4.57 -7.51 -3.16
CA TYR A 70 5.85 -8.21 -3.19
C TYR A 70 5.70 -9.70 -3.49
N LEU A 71 4.71 -10.36 -2.89
CA LEU A 71 4.40 -11.77 -3.18
C LEU A 71 3.99 -11.95 -4.65
N GLY A 72 3.18 -11.04 -5.20
CA GLY A 72 2.78 -11.09 -6.60
C GLY A 72 3.94 -10.99 -7.57
N VAL A 73 4.84 -10.03 -7.34
CA VAL A 73 6.05 -9.85 -8.15
C VAL A 73 6.98 -11.06 -8.04
N TRP A 74 7.16 -11.61 -6.84
CA TRP A 74 7.96 -12.80 -6.61
C TRP A 74 7.40 -14.04 -7.33
N VAL A 75 6.09 -14.27 -7.26
CA VAL A 75 5.42 -15.40 -7.93
C VAL A 75 5.51 -15.28 -9.45
N CYS A 76 5.40 -14.06 -9.98
CA CYS A 76 5.52 -13.81 -11.42
C CYS A 76 6.98 -13.77 -11.92
N GLY A 77 7.97 -13.87 -11.03
CA GLY A 77 9.39 -13.83 -11.39
C GLY A 77 9.85 -12.47 -11.93
N LEU A 78 9.17 -11.39 -11.55
CA LEU A 78 9.52 -10.03 -11.93
C LEU A 78 10.53 -9.44 -10.95
N GLU A 79 11.38 -8.53 -11.44
CA GLU A 79 12.36 -7.83 -10.60
C GLU A 79 11.73 -6.62 -9.91
N ASN A 80 12.30 -6.24 -8.76
CA ASN A 80 11.91 -5.03 -8.05
C ASN A 80 12.57 -3.82 -8.71
N ASP A 81 11.93 -3.27 -9.72
CA ASP A 81 12.36 -2.11 -10.48
C ASP A 81 11.68 -0.81 -10.00
N VAL A 82 12.07 0.32 -10.59
CA VAL A 82 11.49 1.63 -10.29
C VAL A 82 9.99 1.67 -10.58
N TYR A 83 9.55 0.94 -11.61
CA TYR A 83 8.14 0.89 -12.00
C TYR A 83 7.28 0.17 -10.97
N PHE A 84 7.78 -0.93 -10.40
CA PHE A 84 7.13 -1.60 -9.29
C PHE A 84 7.01 -0.67 -8.06
N GLN A 85 8.06 0.10 -7.76
CA GLN A 85 8.05 1.05 -6.65
C GLN A 85 7.00 2.17 -6.84
N ILE A 86 6.82 2.68 -8.07
CA ILE A 86 5.73 3.60 -8.41
C ILE A 86 4.37 2.92 -8.17
N GLY A 87 4.25 1.65 -8.58
CA GLY A 87 3.06 0.83 -8.30
C GLY A 87 2.76 0.71 -6.80
N LEU A 88 3.79 0.53 -5.97
CA LEU A 88 3.63 0.50 -4.51
C LEU A 88 3.09 1.82 -3.93
N VAL A 89 3.61 2.96 -4.38
CA VAL A 89 3.11 4.27 -3.95
C VAL A 89 1.63 4.44 -4.31
N MET A 90 1.26 4.05 -5.53
CA MET A 90 -0.14 4.06 -5.98
C MET A 90 -1.01 3.12 -5.14
N LEU A 91 -0.52 1.93 -4.85
CA LEU A 91 -1.20 0.93 -4.02
C LEU A 91 -1.47 1.43 -2.61
N VAL A 92 -0.52 2.14 -1.99
CA VAL A 92 -0.70 2.77 -0.66
C VAL A 92 -1.91 3.70 -0.66
N GLY A 93 -2.04 4.57 -1.66
CA GLY A 93 -3.19 5.47 -1.78
C GLY A 93 -4.53 4.74 -1.94
N LEU A 94 -4.55 3.68 -2.75
CA LEU A 94 -5.76 2.88 -3.00
C LEU A 94 -6.17 2.06 -1.78
N ALA A 95 -5.21 1.42 -1.11
CA ALA A 95 -5.45 0.64 0.10
C ALA A 95 -5.89 1.54 1.27
N ALA A 96 -5.24 2.70 1.43
CA ALA A 96 -5.61 3.70 2.42
C ALA A 96 -7.07 4.14 2.26
N LYS A 97 -7.53 4.42 1.03
CA LYS A 97 -8.92 4.79 0.74
C LYS A 97 -9.92 3.75 1.30
N ASN A 98 -9.65 2.47 1.10
CA ASN A 98 -10.53 1.40 1.58
C ASN A 98 -10.54 1.32 3.11
N ALA A 99 -9.37 1.44 3.75
CA ALA A 99 -9.24 1.45 5.20
C ALA A 99 -9.93 2.67 5.85
N ILE A 100 -9.76 3.85 5.25
CA ILE A 100 -10.39 5.10 5.69
C ILE A 100 -11.90 4.95 5.77
N LEU A 101 -12.54 4.42 4.72
CA LEU A 101 -14.00 4.26 4.67
C LEU A 101 -14.56 3.38 5.80
N ILE A 102 -13.82 2.35 6.22
CA ILE A 102 -14.22 1.48 7.33
C ILE A 102 -14.05 2.20 8.66
N VAL A 103 -12.88 2.81 8.88
CA VAL A 103 -12.51 3.45 10.15
C VAL A 103 -13.37 4.69 10.43
N GLU A 104 -13.68 5.48 9.41
CA GLU A 104 -14.57 6.64 9.52
C GLU A 104 -15.96 6.23 10.01
N PHE A 105 -16.54 5.22 9.37
CA PHE A 105 -17.86 4.73 9.77
C PHE A 105 -17.86 4.12 11.18
N ALA A 106 -16.81 3.38 11.53
CA ALA A 106 -16.65 2.83 12.87
C ALA A 106 -16.56 3.97 13.92
N LYS A 107 -15.79 5.03 13.64
CA LYS A 107 -15.67 6.20 14.51
C LYS A 107 -17.02 6.89 14.73
N VAL A 108 -17.77 7.13 13.66
CA VAL A 108 -19.10 7.76 13.74
C VAL A 108 -20.07 6.95 14.65
N GLN A 109 -20.01 5.61 14.59
CA GLN A 109 -20.87 4.78 15.45
C GLN A 109 -20.41 4.80 16.92
N VAL A 110 -19.11 4.79 17.17
CA VAL A 110 -18.57 4.94 18.53
C VAL A 110 -18.93 6.30 19.13
N ASP A 111 -18.88 7.37 18.34
CA ASP A 111 -19.24 8.73 18.78
C ASP A 111 -20.76 8.86 19.10
N LYS A 112 -21.60 7.99 18.53
CA LYS A 112 -23.03 7.88 18.88
C LYS A 112 -23.29 7.09 20.18
N GLY A 113 -22.25 6.54 20.82
CA GLY A 113 -22.35 5.80 22.08
C GLY A 113 -22.49 4.28 21.93
N GLU A 114 -22.37 3.73 20.72
CA GLU A 114 -22.37 2.29 20.48
C GLU A 114 -21.11 1.61 21.01
N ASP A 115 -21.19 0.33 21.35
CA ASP A 115 -20.03 -0.44 21.78
C ASP A 115 -18.97 -0.52 20.69
N LEU A 116 -17.68 -0.36 21.07
CA LEU A 116 -16.55 -0.30 20.16
C LEU A 116 -16.45 -1.48 19.19
N ILE A 117 -16.69 -2.71 19.71
CA ILE A 117 -16.57 -3.92 18.91
C ILE A 117 -17.74 -4.01 17.92
N GLN A 118 -18.96 -3.72 18.39
CA GLN A 118 -20.16 -3.72 17.56
C GLN A 118 -20.07 -2.68 16.45
N SER A 119 -19.58 -1.48 16.76
CA SER A 119 -19.36 -0.39 15.81
C SER A 119 -18.37 -0.78 14.70
N ALA A 120 -17.27 -1.45 15.05
CA ALA A 120 -16.28 -1.90 14.09
C ALA A 120 -16.84 -2.99 13.14
N ILE A 121 -17.58 -3.98 13.69
CA ILE A 121 -18.19 -5.04 12.89
C ILE A 121 -19.30 -4.48 11.98
N TYR A 122 -20.12 -3.58 12.51
CA TYR A 122 -21.19 -2.93 11.75
C TYR A 122 -20.62 -2.11 10.59
N ALA A 123 -19.59 -1.31 10.83
CA ALA A 123 -18.90 -0.54 9.80
C ALA A 123 -18.33 -1.43 8.69
N ALA A 124 -17.65 -2.53 9.06
CA ALA A 124 -17.12 -3.48 8.10
C ALA A 124 -18.23 -4.11 7.23
N ARG A 125 -19.34 -4.54 7.83
CA ARG A 125 -20.47 -5.11 7.09
C ARG A 125 -21.12 -4.11 6.14
N LEU A 126 -21.35 -2.88 6.59
CA LEU A 126 -22.01 -1.85 5.79
C LEU A 126 -21.16 -1.41 4.60
N ARG A 127 -19.85 -1.33 4.80
CA ARG A 127 -18.88 -0.89 3.77
C ARG A 127 -18.34 -2.02 2.90
N PHE A 128 -18.61 -3.27 3.23
CA PHE A 128 -18.15 -4.45 2.49
C PHE A 128 -18.50 -4.37 1.00
N ARG A 129 -19.78 -4.19 0.67
CA ARG A 129 -20.26 -4.17 -0.72
C ARG A 129 -19.67 -3.02 -1.54
N PRO A 130 -19.69 -1.75 -1.12
CA PRO A 130 -19.06 -0.65 -1.86
C PRO A 130 -17.56 -0.85 -2.08
N ILE A 131 -16.83 -1.33 -1.06
CA ILE A 131 -15.39 -1.59 -1.17
C ILE A 131 -15.13 -2.71 -2.18
N LEU A 132 -15.86 -3.82 -2.11
CA LEU A 132 -15.74 -4.91 -3.07
C LEU A 132 -15.99 -4.44 -4.51
N MET A 133 -17.06 -3.69 -4.75
CA MET A 133 -17.40 -3.22 -6.09
C MET A 133 -16.28 -2.36 -6.69
N THR A 134 -15.79 -1.37 -5.92
CA THR A 134 -14.75 -0.45 -6.43
C THR A 134 -13.40 -1.16 -6.59
N SER A 135 -13.04 -2.03 -5.66
CA SER A 135 -11.77 -2.73 -5.69
C SER A 135 -11.72 -3.82 -6.76
N LEU A 136 -12.82 -4.58 -6.96
CA LEU A 136 -12.90 -5.55 -8.06
C LEU A 136 -12.87 -4.87 -9.43
N ALA A 137 -13.59 -3.76 -9.60
CA ALA A 137 -13.54 -2.99 -10.83
C ALA A 137 -12.11 -2.52 -11.14
N PHE A 138 -11.39 -2.07 -10.12
CA PHE A 138 -10.00 -1.67 -10.26
C PHE A 138 -9.07 -2.84 -10.57
N VAL A 139 -9.18 -3.97 -9.86
CA VAL A 139 -8.39 -5.19 -10.10
C VAL A 139 -8.61 -5.69 -11.53
N LEU A 140 -9.85 -5.75 -12.00
CA LEU A 140 -10.16 -6.14 -13.37
C LEU A 140 -9.61 -5.14 -14.41
N GLY A 141 -9.64 -3.84 -14.08
CA GLY A 141 -9.05 -2.78 -14.91
C GLY A 141 -7.52 -2.88 -15.04
N MET A 142 -6.83 -3.47 -14.06
CA MET A 142 -5.38 -3.68 -14.11
C MET A 142 -4.96 -4.94 -14.91
N LEU A 143 -5.89 -5.86 -15.19
CA LEU A 143 -5.61 -7.08 -15.96
C LEU A 143 -4.91 -6.82 -17.30
N PRO A 144 -5.31 -5.84 -18.12
CA PRO A 144 -4.62 -5.55 -19.38
C PRO A 144 -3.16 -5.14 -19.18
N MET A 145 -2.82 -4.51 -18.06
CA MET A 145 -1.43 -4.14 -17.74
C MET A 145 -0.60 -5.36 -17.32
N VAL A 146 -1.19 -6.28 -16.57
CA VAL A 146 -0.54 -7.55 -16.18
C VAL A 146 -0.26 -8.43 -17.39
N LEU A 147 -1.17 -8.45 -18.36
CA LEU A 147 -1.06 -9.27 -19.58
C LEU A 147 -0.41 -8.51 -20.75
N ALA A 148 0.13 -7.32 -20.51
CA ALA A 148 0.70 -6.49 -21.56
C ALA A 148 1.84 -7.22 -22.29
N SER A 149 1.87 -7.10 -23.62
CA SER A 149 2.92 -7.62 -24.49
C SER A 149 3.44 -6.54 -25.44
N GLY A 150 4.62 -6.75 -26.04
CA GLY A 150 5.23 -5.81 -26.97
C GLY A 150 6.16 -4.78 -26.31
N PRO A 151 6.53 -3.71 -27.04
CA PRO A 151 7.48 -2.71 -26.55
C PRO A 151 6.99 -2.04 -25.25
N GLY A 152 7.85 -1.96 -24.24
CA GLY A 152 7.51 -1.40 -22.94
C GLY A 152 6.56 -2.24 -22.09
N SER A 153 6.38 -3.53 -22.40
CA SER A 153 5.55 -4.44 -21.60
C SER A 153 6.10 -4.65 -20.20
N ALA A 154 7.42 -4.74 -20.05
CA ALA A 154 8.06 -4.95 -18.76
C ALA A 154 7.64 -3.90 -17.71
N SER A 155 7.70 -2.62 -18.05
CA SER A 155 7.28 -1.54 -17.16
C SER A 155 5.80 -1.62 -16.79
N ARG A 156 4.94 -1.92 -17.75
CA ARG A 156 3.49 -2.08 -17.52
C ARG A 156 3.18 -3.30 -16.68
N GLN A 157 3.86 -4.42 -16.93
CA GLN A 157 3.71 -5.63 -16.13
C GLN A 157 4.19 -5.43 -14.70
N ALA A 158 5.32 -4.75 -14.48
CA ALA A 158 5.85 -4.48 -13.15
C ALA A 158 4.85 -3.68 -12.30
N ILE A 159 4.32 -2.56 -12.84
CA ILE A 159 3.29 -1.77 -12.16
C ILE A 159 2.02 -2.59 -11.98
N GLY A 160 1.53 -3.21 -13.08
CA GLY A 160 0.26 -3.93 -13.11
C GLY A 160 0.21 -5.08 -12.13
N THR A 161 1.24 -5.92 -12.10
CA THR A 161 1.33 -7.09 -11.24
C THR A 161 1.40 -6.69 -9.77
N GLY A 162 2.25 -5.72 -9.41
CA GLY A 162 2.37 -5.24 -8.04
C GLY A 162 1.06 -4.71 -7.50
N VAL A 163 0.38 -3.86 -8.27
CA VAL A 163 -0.90 -3.26 -7.85
C VAL A 163 -2.03 -4.29 -7.86
N PHE A 164 -2.09 -5.19 -8.83
CA PHE A 164 -3.09 -6.25 -8.93
C PHE A 164 -3.08 -7.16 -7.70
N PHE A 165 -1.94 -7.79 -7.40
CA PHE A 165 -1.82 -8.67 -6.25
C PHE A 165 -1.92 -7.91 -4.92
N GLY A 166 -1.34 -6.72 -4.83
CA GLY A 166 -1.45 -5.87 -3.65
C GLY A 166 -2.90 -5.50 -3.33
N MET A 167 -3.71 -5.18 -4.34
CA MET A 167 -5.13 -4.88 -4.16
C MET A 167 -5.94 -6.11 -3.75
N ILE A 168 -5.67 -7.30 -4.30
CA ILE A 168 -6.32 -8.54 -3.86
C ILE A 168 -6.05 -8.78 -2.38
N PHE A 169 -4.79 -8.66 -1.94
CA PHE A 169 -4.43 -8.79 -0.54
C PHE A 169 -5.07 -7.71 0.33
N ALA A 170 -5.09 -6.47 -0.12
CA ALA A 170 -5.76 -5.37 0.57
C ALA A 170 -7.26 -5.62 0.77
N ILE A 171 -7.93 -6.24 -0.21
CA ILE A 171 -9.36 -6.58 -0.09
C ILE A 171 -9.54 -7.73 0.91
N VAL A 172 -8.86 -8.86 0.69
CA VAL A 172 -9.06 -10.08 1.48
C VAL A 172 -8.72 -9.86 2.95
N PHE A 173 -7.54 -9.30 3.21
CA PHE A 173 -7.05 -9.09 4.56
C PHE A 173 -7.48 -7.75 5.15
N GLY A 174 -7.60 -6.69 4.34
CA GLY A 174 -7.96 -5.36 4.82
C GLY A 174 -9.33 -5.32 5.47
N ILE A 175 -10.33 -6.01 4.93
CA ILE A 175 -11.68 -6.07 5.50
C ILE A 175 -11.69 -6.65 6.91
N ILE A 176 -10.77 -7.57 7.22
CA ILE A 176 -10.67 -8.22 8.53
C ILE A 176 -9.73 -7.44 9.45
N LEU A 177 -8.58 -7.04 8.93
CA LEU A 177 -7.52 -6.42 9.73
C LEU A 177 -7.80 -4.96 10.08
N VAL A 178 -8.46 -4.20 9.21
CA VAL A 178 -8.77 -2.78 9.48
C VAL A 178 -9.68 -2.62 10.72
N PRO A 179 -10.83 -3.32 10.85
CA PRO A 179 -11.63 -3.26 12.06
C PRO A 179 -10.88 -3.77 13.30
N PHE A 180 -10.05 -4.79 13.14
CA PHE A 180 -9.24 -5.32 14.24
C PHE A 180 -8.22 -4.28 14.75
N PHE A 181 -7.48 -3.63 13.85
CA PHE A 181 -6.53 -2.58 14.21
C PHE A 181 -7.23 -1.36 14.80
N PHE A 182 -8.40 -1.01 14.30
CA PHE A 182 -9.21 0.07 14.87
C PHE A 182 -9.56 -0.21 16.35
N VAL A 183 -10.07 -1.40 16.65
CA VAL A 183 -10.41 -1.82 18.02
C VAL A 183 -9.16 -1.85 18.90
N MET A 184 -8.04 -2.39 18.41
CA MET A 184 -6.77 -2.48 19.14
C MET A 184 -6.26 -1.08 19.54
N VAL A 185 -6.20 -0.16 18.58
CA VAL A 185 -5.69 1.20 18.80
C VAL A 185 -6.61 1.99 19.72
N TYR A 186 -7.93 1.84 19.56
CA TYR A 186 -8.90 2.55 20.41
C TYR A 186 -8.91 2.04 21.86
N LYS A 187 -8.77 0.72 22.08
CA LYS A 187 -8.59 0.14 23.43
C LYS A 187 -7.32 0.63 24.09
N THR A 188 -6.23 0.75 23.35
CA THR A 188 -4.95 1.26 23.88
C THR A 188 -5.09 2.71 24.32
N LYS A 189 -5.76 3.56 23.53
CA LYS A 189 -6.08 4.94 23.92
C LYS A 189 -6.91 5.01 25.21
N SER A 190 -7.94 4.19 25.32
CA SER A 190 -8.80 4.13 26.50
C SER A 190 -8.05 3.71 27.77
N LYS A 191 -7.10 2.76 27.65
CA LYS A 191 -6.23 2.35 28.77
C LYS A 191 -5.29 3.48 29.23
N ILE A 192 -4.68 4.20 28.28
CA ILE A 192 -3.76 5.31 28.58
C ILE A 192 -4.49 6.46 29.29
N LEU A 193 -5.71 6.77 28.87
CA LEU A 193 -6.54 7.80 29.50
C LEU A 193 -7.03 7.42 30.90
N LYS A 194 -7.29 6.12 31.17
CA LYS A 194 -7.65 5.61 32.50
C LYS A 194 -6.46 5.65 33.50
N HIS A 195 -5.24 5.54 33.00
CA HIS A 195 -4.03 5.56 33.86
C HIS A 195 -3.57 6.99 34.22
N LYS A 196 -4.15 8.00 33.56
CA LYS A 196 -3.80 9.42 33.76
C LYS A 196 -4.81 10.17 34.64
N LYS A 197 -5.82 9.48 35.18
CA LYS A 197 -6.75 9.92 36.22
C LYS A 197 -6.45 9.19 37.54
#